data_22d8ca8351c87821b479c8dc17f8bffa
#
_entry.id   22d8ca8351c87821b479c8dc17f8bffa
#
_cell.length_a   1.000
_cell.length_b   1.000
_cell.length_c   1.000
_cell.angle_alpha   90.00
_cell.angle_beta   90.00
_cell.angle_gamma   90.00
#
_symmetry.space_group_name_H-M   'P 1'
#
loop_
_entity.id
_entity.type
_entity.pdbx_description
1 polymer ?
#
loop_
_entity_poly.entity_id
_entity_poly.type
_entity_poly.pdbx_seq_one_letter_code
_entity_poly.pdbx_strand_id
1 'polypeptide(L)'
;MLIFGIGEALKIILIAKTCFLPLMVCAQEGLRSRPAKYDEVAAALNLSGLDRLRFVTLPAILPHLLTGLRLALSKGWKALILVEMISSAAGLGYLMMWGRKAFQLDVVFATIIAIGLVGWLLDQAVWRLQRRATGWSFQKAEP
;
A
#
# COMPACT_ATOMS: atom_id res chain seq x y z
N MET A 1 -7.54 31.47 9.82
CA MET A 1 -6.26 30.71 9.64
C MET A 1 -6.20 29.39 10.45
N LEU A 2 -7.13 29.08 11.32
CA LEU A 2 -7.16 27.84 12.12
C LEU A 2 -8.00 26.69 11.51
N ILE A 3 -8.71 26.92 10.41
CA ILE A 3 -9.62 25.92 9.79
C ILE A 3 -8.89 25.02 8.78
N PHE A 4 -7.73 25.41 8.28
CA PHE A 4 -6.98 24.67 7.25
C PHE A 4 -5.84 23.79 7.81
N GLY A 5 -5.48 23.94 9.09
CA GLY A 5 -4.17 23.48 9.55
C GLY A 5 -4.13 22.11 10.25
N ILE A 6 -5.06 21.80 11.13
CA ILE A 6 -4.86 20.66 12.04
C ILE A 6 -5.53 19.37 11.53
N GLY A 7 -6.70 19.47 10.88
CA GLY A 7 -7.46 18.29 10.45
C GLY A 7 -6.89 17.59 9.22
N GLU A 8 -6.57 18.32 8.15
CA GLU A 8 -6.12 17.72 6.87
C GLU A 8 -4.65 17.27 6.93
N ALA A 9 -3.77 18.07 7.55
CA ALA A 9 -2.36 17.71 7.71
C ALA A 9 -2.21 16.44 8.57
N LEU A 10 -2.97 16.32 9.66
CA LEU A 10 -2.96 15.14 10.52
C LEU A 10 -3.41 13.87 9.75
N LYS A 11 -4.46 13.99 8.93
CA LYS A 11 -4.94 12.89 8.07
C LYS A 11 -3.84 12.41 7.12
N ILE A 12 -3.19 13.34 6.41
CA ILE A 12 -2.13 13.03 5.45
C ILE A 12 -0.96 12.34 6.16
N ILE A 13 -0.53 12.86 7.31
CA ILE A 13 0.59 12.28 8.08
C ILE A 13 0.26 10.88 8.58
N LEU A 14 -0.96 10.66 9.11
CA LEU A 14 -1.37 9.35 9.60
C LEU A 14 -1.44 8.31 8.48
N ILE A 15 -2.03 8.67 7.34
CA ILE A 15 -2.13 7.79 6.18
C ILE A 15 -0.73 7.50 5.62
N ALA A 16 0.10 8.53 5.45
CA ALA A 16 1.48 8.37 4.98
C ALA A 16 2.30 7.45 5.88
N LYS A 17 2.25 7.64 7.20
CA LYS A 17 2.91 6.77 8.17
C LYS A 17 2.43 5.32 8.08
N THR A 18 1.12 5.11 7.95
CA THR A 18 0.52 3.78 7.86
C THR A 18 0.92 3.06 6.56
N CYS A 19 1.07 3.79 5.46
CA CYS A 19 1.52 3.25 4.18
C CYS A 19 3.04 3.01 4.15
N PHE A 20 3.82 3.83 4.83
CA PHE A 20 5.27 3.77 4.81
C PHE A 20 5.82 2.49 5.46
N LEU A 21 5.27 2.09 6.61
CA LEU A 21 5.75 0.92 7.37
C LEU A 21 5.74 -0.38 6.55
N PRO A 22 4.63 -0.82 5.93
CA PRO A 22 4.63 -2.06 5.14
C PRO A 22 5.55 -1.98 3.92
N LEU A 23 5.70 -0.80 3.34
CA LEU A 23 6.59 -0.60 2.19
C LEU A 23 8.06 -0.81 2.61
N MET A 24 8.46 -0.24 3.75
CA MET A 24 9.81 -0.42 4.31
C MET A 24 10.10 -1.89 4.64
N VAL A 25 9.16 -2.57 5.30
CA VAL A 25 9.32 -3.98 5.66
C VAL A 25 9.50 -4.85 4.42
N CYS A 26 8.63 -4.69 3.41
CA CYS A 26 8.74 -5.46 2.18
C CYS A 26 10.00 -5.13 1.38
N ALA A 27 10.47 -3.89 1.40
CA ALA A 27 11.75 -3.51 0.78
C ALA A 27 12.93 -4.19 1.47
N GLN A 28 12.95 -4.20 2.82
CA GLN A 28 14.00 -4.90 3.58
C GLN A 28 13.97 -6.41 3.33
N GLU A 29 12.79 -7.00 3.27
CA GLU A 29 12.63 -8.43 3.02
C GLU A 29 13.09 -8.79 1.60
N GLY A 30 12.75 -7.96 0.60
CA GLY A 30 13.24 -8.10 -0.77
C GLY A 30 14.77 -8.01 -0.88
N LEU A 31 15.40 -7.14 -0.10
CA LEU A 31 16.87 -7.06 -0.04
C LEU A 31 17.49 -8.28 0.65
N ARG A 32 16.86 -8.79 1.71
CA ARG A 32 17.35 -9.96 2.47
C ARG A 32 17.19 -11.28 1.71
N SER A 33 16.08 -11.45 1.01
CA SER A 33 15.76 -12.67 0.26
C SER A 33 16.51 -12.80 -1.06
N ARG A 34 17.31 -11.80 -1.42
CA ARG A 34 18.11 -11.78 -2.65
C ARG A 34 19.19 -12.86 -2.62
N PRO A 35 19.23 -13.79 -3.61
CA PRO A 35 20.29 -14.77 -3.70
C PRO A 35 21.68 -14.11 -3.88
N ALA A 36 22.71 -14.63 -3.20
CA ALA A 36 24.09 -14.13 -3.28
C ALA A 36 24.65 -14.17 -4.72
N LYS A 37 24.14 -15.06 -5.56
CA LYS A 37 24.51 -15.15 -6.99
C LYS A 37 24.37 -13.84 -7.76
N TYR A 38 23.43 -12.98 -7.39
CA TYR A 38 23.27 -11.66 -8.03
C TYR A 38 24.45 -10.73 -7.71
N ASP A 39 25.04 -10.88 -6.54
CA ASP A 39 26.21 -10.10 -6.12
C ASP A 39 27.48 -10.59 -6.83
N GLU A 40 27.62 -11.89 -7.01
CA GLU A 40 28.72 -12.52 -7.76
C GLU A 40 28.70 -12.10 -9.24
N VAL A 41 27.52 -12.11 -9.89
CA VAL A 41 27.35 -11.65 -11.26
C VAL A 41 27.68 -10.17 -11.41
N ALA A 42 27.23 -9.34 -10.47
CA ALA A 42 27.53 -7.92 -10.47
C ALA A 42 29.01 -7.63 -10.31
N ALA A 43 29.73 -8.43 -9.50
CA ALA A 43 31.17 -8.34 -9.32
C ALA A 43 31.92 -8.82 -10.57
N ALA A 44 31.50 -9.92 -11.19
CA ALA A 44 32.10 -10.43 -12.41
C ALA A 44 32.01 -9.46 -13.61
N LEU A 45 30.92 -8.69 -13.66
CA LEU A 45 30.69 -7.67 -14.69
C LEU A 45 31.31 -6.30 -14.35
N ASN A 46 32.02 -6.16 -13.22
CA ASN A 46 32.59 -4.90 -12.74
C ASN A 46 31.59 -3.74 -12.74
N LEU A 47 30.33 -3.99 -12.38
CA LEU A 47 29.29 -2.98 -12.38
C LEU A 47 29.56 -1.91 -11.31
N SER A 48 29.38 -0.66 -11.68
CA SER A 48 29.42 0.47 -10.72
C SER A 48 28.29 0.31 -9.69
N GLY A 49 28.42 0.92 -8.51
CA GLY A 49 27.41 0.83 -7.45
C GLY A 49 26.00 1.23 -7.89
N LEU A 50 25.89 2.25 -8.76
CA LEU A 50 24.62 2.71 -9.33
C LEU A 50 24.08 1.74 -10.37
N ASP A 51 24.92 1.19 -11.23
CA ASP A 51 24.53 0.20 -12.24
C ASP A 51 24.06 -1.10 -11.57
N ARG A 52 24.78 -1.54 -10.53
CA ARG A 52 24.39 -2.69 -9.70
C ARG A 52 23.00 -2.47 -9.06
N LEU A 53 22.75 -1.26 -8.53
CA LEU A 53 21.44 -0.92 -7.95
C LEU A 53 20.33 -0.99 -9.02
N ARG A 54 20.57 -0.38 -10.19
CA ARG A 54 19.56 -0.20 -11.24
C ARG A 54 19.29 -1.48 -12.02
N PHE A 55 20.31 -2.25 -12.37
CA PHE A 55 20.18 -3.40 -13.27
C PHE A 55 20.08 -4.75 -12.55
N VAL A 56 20.54 -4.83 -11.30
CA VAL A 56 20.55 -6.08 -10.54
C VAL A 56 19.61 -6.01 -9.35
N THR A 57 19.81 -5.03 -8.46
CA THR A 57 19.08 -4.98 -7.19
C THR A 57 17.62 -4.58 -7.39
N LEU A 58 17.36 -3.52 -8.13
CA LEU A 58 16.01 -3.00 -8.33
C LEU A 58 15.07 -4.01 -9.00
N PRO A 59 15.45 -4.68 -10.10
CA PRO A 59 14.61 -5.73 -10.70
C PRO A 59 14.40 -6.93 -9.77
N ALA A 60 15.42 -7.30 -8.99
CA ALA A 60 15.33 -8.43 -8.06
C ALA A 60 14.34 -8.18 -6.91
N ILE A 61 14.28 -6.96 -6.39
CA ILE A 61 13.36 -6.60 -5.29
C ILE A 61 11.99 -6.10 -5.76
N LEU A 62 11.80 -5.87 -7.05
CA LEU A 62 10.57 -5.34 -7.63
C LEU A 62 9.30 -6.11 -7.21
N PRO A 63 9.28 -7.46 -7.21
CA PRO A 63 8.12 -8.22 -6.75
C PRO A 63 7.75 -7.92 -5.29
N HIS A 64 8.76 -7.80 -4.42
CA HIS A 64 8.56 -7.48 -3.00
C HIS A 64 8.06 -6.05 -2.80
N LEU A 65 8.58 -5.09 -3.58
CA LEU A 65 8.11 -3.70 -3.56
C LEU A 65 6.64 -3.59 -4.01
N LEU A 66 6.24 -4.32 -5.03
CA LEU A 66 4.85 -4.34 -5.49
C LEU A 66 3.91 -4.97 -4.46
N THR A 67 4.37 -6.02 -3.77
CA THR A 67 3.64 -6.59 -2.63
C THR A 67 3.53 -5.59 -1.48
N GLY A 68 4.60 -4.89 -1.16
CA GLY A 68 4.62 -3.81 -0.17
C GLY A 68 3.67 -2.68 -0.53
N LEU A 69 3.63 -2.27 -1.80
CA LEU A 69 2.70 -1.25 -2.30
C LEU A 69 1.24 -1.68 -2.15
N ARG A 70 0.91 -2.93 -2.47
CA ARG A 70 -0.42 -3.49 -2.28
C ARG A 70 -0.83 -3.45 -0.81
N LEU A 71 0.05 -3.91 0.09
CA LEU A 71 -0.20 -3.87 1.53
C LEU A 71 -0.33 -2.44 2.05
N ALA A 72 0.49 -1.51 1.56
CA ALA A 72 0.43 -0.11 1.91
C ALA A 72 -0.92 0.51 1.52
N LEU A 73 -1.40 0.27 0.31
CA LEU A 73 -2.70 0.78 -0.16
C LEU A 73 -3.87 0.19 0.63
N SER A 74 -3.86 -1.12 0.93
CA SER A 74 -4.89 -1.75 1.75
C SER A 74 -4.92 -1.20 3.18
N LYS A 75 -3.76 -0.95 3.77
CA LYS A 75 -3.67 -0.33 5.11
C LYS A 75 -4.03 1.15 5.07
N GLY A 76 -3.60 1.87 4.04
CA GLY A 76 -3.93 3.28 3.82
C GLY A 76 -5.44 3.51 3.67
N TRP A 77 -6.13 2.65 2.92
CA TRP A 77 -7.59 2.69 2.79
C TRP A 77 -8.30 2.56 4.14
N LYS A 78 -7.89 1.59 4.96
CA LYS A 78 -8.45 1.40 6.30
C LYS A 78 -8.16 2.60 7.21
N ALA A 79 -6.94 3.13 7.15
CA ALA A 79 -6.54 4.31 7.91
C ALA A 79 -7.36 5.55 7.50
N LEU A 80 -7.63 5.73 6.20
CA LEU A 80 -8.47 6.81 5.69
C LEU A 80 -9.85 6.78 6.32
N ILE A 81 -10.51 5.63 6.32
CA ILE A 81 -11.84 5.46 6.89
C ILE A 81 -11.84 5.78 8.39
N LEU A 82 -10.84 5.27 9.13
CA LEU A 82 -10.72 5.55 10.56
C LEU A 82 -10.56 7.05 10.84
N VAL A 83 -9.76 7.74 10.05
CA VAL A 83 -9.55 9.18 10.18
C VAL A 83 -10.81 9.95 9.82
N GLU A 84 -11.55 9.53 8.79
CA GLU A 84 -12.84 10.11 8.42
C GLU A 84 -13.89 9.96 9.54
N MET A 85 -13.89 8.84 10.24
CA MET A 85 -14.80 8.62 11.38
C MET A 85 -14.54 9.57 12.56
N ILE A 86 -13.28 9.96 12.76
CA ILE A 86 -12.87 10.74 13.94
C ILE A 86 -12.89 12.25 13.65
N SER A 87 -12.38 12.65 12.49
CA SER A 87 -11.99 14.05 12.27
C SER A 87 -12.46 14.63 10.92
N SER A 88 -13.45 14.04 10.26
CA SER A 88 -13.94 14.56 8.98
C SER A 88 -15.34 15.15 9.09
N ALA A 89 -15.61 16.12 8.21
CA ALA A 89 -16.94 16.68 7.99
C ALA A 89 -17.63 16.05 6.75
N ALA A 90 -16.94 15.18 6.02
CA ALA A 90 -17.43 14.48 4.83
C ALA A 90 -16.67 13.17 4.62
N GLY A 91 -17.23 12.25 3.86
CA GLY A 91 -16.63 10.95 3.53
C GLY A 91 -17.48 9.77 4.00
N LEU A 92 -17.10 8.55 3.58
CA LEU A 92 -17.84 7.33 3.94
C LEU A 92 -17.74 7.02 5.43
N GLY A 93 -16.57 7.24 6.04
CA GLY A 93 -16.38 7.07 7.47
C GLY A 93 -17.20 8.07 8.29
N TYR A 94 -17.27 9.33 7.85
CA TYR A 94 -18.15 10.33 8.45
C TYR A 94 -19.62 9.94 8.35
N LEU A 95 -20.08 9.52 7.17
CA LEU A 95 -21.46 9.12 6.94
C LEU A 95 -21.87 7.93 7.83
N MET A 96 -20.97 6.97 8.02
CA MET A 96 -21.17 5.84 8.93
C MET A 96 -21.33 6.32 10.38
N MET A 97 -20.48 7.26 10.84
CA MET A 97 -20.59 7.82 12.20
C MET A 97 -21.84 8.67 12.39
N TRP A 98 -22.24 9.41 11.35
CA TRP A 98 -23.48 10.19 11.37
C TRP A 98 -24.70 9.28 11.47
N GLY A 99 -24.80 8.24 10.63
CA GLY A 99 -25.89 7.25 10.68
C GLY A 99 -25.99 6.56 12.04
N ARG A 100 -24.84 6.22 12.64
CA ARG A 100 -24.79 5.66 13.99
C ARG A 100 -25.35 6.63 15.05
N LYS A 101 -24.99 7.91 14.99
CA LYS A 101 -25.48 8.93 15.93
C LYS A 101 -26.98 9.24 15.73
N ALA A 102 -27.45 9.13 14.49
CA ALA A 102 -28.87 9.34 14.14
C ALA A 102 -29.72 8.09 14.34
N PHE A 103 -29.14 6.97 14.84
CA PHE A 103 -29.80 5.66 14.97
C PHE A 103 -30.40 5.13 13.65
N GLN A 104 -29.82 5.54 12.52
CA GLN A 104 -30.18 5.07 11.17
C GLN A 104 -29.32 3.88 10.77
N LEU A 105 -29.74 2.68 11.15
CA LEU A 105 -28.99 1.45 10.88
C LEU A 105 -28.89 1.13 9.37
N ASP A 106 -29.88 1.52 8.59
CA ASP A 106 -29.90 1.42 7.13
C ASP A 106 -28.71 2.16 6.48
N VAL A 107 -28.45 3.40 6.93
CA VAL A 107 -27.31 4.19 6.48
C VAL A 107 -25.99 3.55 6.90
N VAL A 108 -25.92 3.03 8.12
CA VAL A 108 -24.70 2.35 8.62
C VAL A 108 -24.39 1.11 7.78
N PHE A 109 -25.38 0.25 7.53
CA PHE A 109 -25.17 -0.94 6.71
C PHE A 109 -24.81 -0.59 5.25
N ALA A 110 -25.49 0.38 4.67
CA ALA A 110 -25.18 0.84 3.31
C ALA A 110 -23.74 1.36 3.19
N THR A 111 -23.27 2.13 4.17
CA THR A 111 -21.88 2.64 4.18
C THR A 111 -20.86 1.55 4.40
N ILE A 112 -21.10 0.54 5.25
CA ILE A 112 -20.21 -0.61 5.43
C ILE A 112 -20.05 -1.38 4.13
N ILE A 113 -21.15 -1.64 3.42
CA ILE A 113 -21.13 -2.32 2.12
C ILE A 113 -20.36 -1.49 1.10
N ALA A 114 -20.59 -0.19 1.03
CA ALA A 114 -19.87 0.71 0.13
C ALA A 114 -18.36 0.72 0.41
N ILE A 115 -17.95 0.83 1.68
CA ILE A 115 -16.56 0.79 2.12
C ILE A 115 -15.89 -0.52 1.73
N GLY A 116 -16.58 -1.65 1.96
CA GLY A 116 -16.09 -2.97 1.59
C GLY A 116 -15.93 -3.14 0.09
N LEU A 117 -16.90 -2.68 -0.69
CA LEU A 117 -16.89 -2.77 -2.14
C LEU A 117 -15.76 -1.93 -2.76
N VAL A 118 -15.61 -0.69 -2.32
CA VAL A 118 -14.52 0.19 -2.79
C VAL A 118 -13.15 -0.39 -2.39
N GLY A 119 -13.00 -0.88 -1.15
CA GLY A 119 -11.76 -1.53 -0.70
C GLY A 119 -11.41 -2.76 -1.52
N TRP A 120 -12.41 -3.59 -1.84
CA TRP A 120 -12.23 -4.75 -2.70
C TRP A 120 -11.84 -4.36 -4.13
N LEU A 121 -12.49 -3.35 -4.71
CA LEU A 121 -12.14 -2.84 -6.05
C LEU A 121 -10.71 -2.32 -6.11
N LEU A 122 -10.28 -1.57 -5.10
CA LEU A 122 -8.91 -1.07 -4.99
C LEU A 122 -7.90 -2.22 -4.91
N ASP A 123 -8.16 -3.23 -4.08
CA ASP A 123 -7.26 -4.40 -3.98
C ASP A 123 -7.18 -5.16 -5.30
N GLN A 124 -8.32 -5.36 -5.99
CA GLN A 124 -8.36 -6.00 -7.30
C GLN A 124 -7.62 -5.20 -8.37
N ALA A 125 -7.74 -3.88 -8.38
CA ALA A 125 -7.03 -3.03 -9.31
C ALA A 125 -5.51 -3.15 -9.14
N VAL A 126 -5.03 -3.09 -7.90
CA VAL A 126 -3.61 -3.23 -7.58
C VAL A 126 -3.09 -4.64 -7.90
N TRP A 127 -3.87 -5.67 -7.59
CA TRP A 127 -3.50 -7.04 -7.91
C TRP A 127 -3.35 -7.28 -9.42
N ARG A 128 -4.28 -6.74 -10.24
CA ARG A 128 -4.17 -6.81 -11.70
C ARG A 128 -2.93 -6.10 -12.21
N LEU A 129 -2.62 -4.93 -11.65
CA LEU A 129 -1.43 -4.17 -12.00
C LEU A 129 -0.15 -4.94 -11.64
N GLN A 130 -0.12 -5.52 -10.44
CA GLN A 130 0.99 -6.36 -9.98
C GLN A 130 1.21 -7.56 -10.89
N ARG A 131 0.15 -8.28 -11.26
CA ARG A 131 0.25 -9.42 -12.19
C ARG A 131 0.81 -9.02 -13.55
N ARG A 132 0.44 -7.86 -14.07
CA ARG A 132 0.99 -7.36 -15.34
C ARG A 132 2.48 -6.99 -15.22
N ALA A 133 2.88 -6.42 -14.10
CA ALA A 133 4.25 -5.99 -13.87
C ALA A 133 5.21 -7.13 -13.49
N THR A 134 4.73 -8.22 -12.88
CA THR A 134 5.55 -9.35 -12.40
C THR A 134 5.29 -10.66 -13.10
N GLY A 135 4.60 -10.66 -14.23
CA GLY A 135 4.24 -11.87 -14.99
C GLY A 135 5.42 -12.79 -15.34
N TRP A 136 6.64 -12.26 -15.39
CA TRP A 136 7.87 -13.00 -15.64
C TRP A 136 8.49 -13.66 -14.39
N SER A 137 8.14 -13.24 -13.16
CA SER A 137 8.75 -13.76 -11.93
C SER A 137 7.95 -14.90 -11.28
N PHE A 138 6.66 -15.04 -11.59
CA PHE A 138 5.82 -16.12 -11.06
C PHE A 138 6.07 -17.48 -11.73
N GLN A 139 6.75 -17.53 -12.85
CA GLN A 139 7.01 -18.77 -13.60
C GLN A 139 8.17 -19.62 -13.03
N LYS A 140 8.90 -19.14 -12.00
CA LYS A 140 10.06 -19.83 -11.41
C LYS A 140 9.82 -20.41 -10.01
N ALA A 141 8.60 -20.42 -9.51
CA ALA A 141 8.27 -20.95 -8.17
C ALA A 141 7.44 -22.23 -8.24
N GLU A 142 7.70 -23.11 -9.20
CA GLU A 142 7.31 -24.52 -9.09
C GLU A 142 8.59 -25.36 -8.90
N PRO A 143 8.55 -26.27 -7.90
CA PRO A 143 9.68 -27.17 -7.56
C PRO A 143 9.96 -28.20 -8.65
#